data_58d9c704fd001449a65a3be15d8fb2b1
#
_entry.id   58d9c704fd001449a65a3be15d8fb2b1
#
_cell.length_a   1.000
_cell.length_b   1.000
_cell.length_c   1.000
_cell.angle_alpha   90.00
_cell.angle_beta   90.00
_cell.angle_gamma   90.00
#
_symmetry.space_group_name_H-M   'P 1'
#
loop_
_entity.id
_entity.type
_entity.pdbx_description
1 polymer ?
#
loop_
_entity_poly.entity_id
_entity_poly.type
_entity_poly.pdbx_seq_one_letter_code
_entity_poly.pdbx_strand_id
1 'polypeptide(L)'
;MASSSSGASSVFDPPKPPSSIGSAMSNNHDGAVASLGSTTTAATVASAAPEKAPDDSSKLKTFLGILRQFIGVSDIATVRFSLPAQLLEPTPNLEYWNYLDRPETFVSIGKSDDHLGRMLEVLRFWFTKDLKYIKGKPCKPYNSALGEFFRCNWEIEDTESPITTTAHTSASSTASATTSGSTIVDTNGSSEQVKISYLTEQTSHHPPVSAFYVDCPQRGITARGFDQISAKFTGTSIRVTPGQHNLGIFVTLRDRDNEEYQLTHPAAHLGGLLRGSLSITVADTCFITCAKTRIKAILQYLDEGWIGKTQNRVVGVIFRYDPENDNKSKIKDVPEADVLARIEGCWHEKIYYTLTAAGSNKCNAPKDKDKDKDKDKEKHLLIDIAPLFPASKLVPPDDQQLPNESRKFWSGVTAAIGEKQYSLATKLKLELEEQQRQLASARKERNEEWKPRFFTVPVASSGKPELTVDGERVLMGLHEGNFRLEGPGEAGSA
;
A
#
# COMPACT_ATOMS: atom_id res chain seq x y z
N MET A 1 23.56 -51.82 -31.23
CA MET A 1 23.03 -51.23 -32.48
C MET A 1 22.62 -49.82 -32.16
N ALA A 2 23.35 -48.88 -32.67
CA ALA A 2 23.18 -47.45 -32.46
C ALA A 2 22.17 -46.90 -33.47
N SER A 3 21.33 -45.98 -33.09
CA SER A 3 20.72 -45.03 -34.02
C SER A 3 20.61 -43.67 -33.37
N SER A 4 21.41 -42.77 -33.92
CA SER A 4 21.43 -41.34 -33.70
C SER A 4 20.24 -40.69 -34.41
N SER A 5 19.59 -39.70 -33.75
CA SER A 5 18.74 -38.70 -34.43
C SER A 5 19.08 -37.31 -33.92
N SER A 6 19.58 -36.51 -34.84
CA SER A 6 19.88 -35.09 -34.73
C SER A 6 18.59 -34.27 -34.64
N GLY A 7 18.44 -33.44 -33.62
CA GLY A 7 17.40 -32.43 -33.48
C GLY A 7 17.97 -31.04 -33.73
N ALA A 8 17.45 -30.35 -34.72
CA ALA A 8 17.82 -29.00 -35.15
C ALA A 8 17.38 -27.95 -34.11
N SER A 9 18.30 -27.09 -33.74
CA SER A 9 18.10 -25.89 -32.94
C SER A 9 17.55 -24.78 -33.84
N SER A 10 16.31 -24.31 -33.63
CA SER A 10 15.77 -23.11 -34.26
C SER A 10 16.05 -21.90 -33.38
N VAL A 11 16.94 -21.05 -33.89
CA VAL A 11 17.24 -19.71 -33.36
C VAL A 11 16.05 -18.81 -33.73
N PHE A 12 15.38 -18.24 -32.72
CA PHE A 12 14.40 -17.16 -32.96
C PHE A 12 15.11 -15.81 -32.85
N ASP A 13 15.14 -15.08 -33.97
CA ASP A 13 15.52 -13.68 -34.01
C ASP A 13 14.41 -12.78 -33.42
N PRO A 14 14.75 -11.69 -32.68
CA PRO A 14 13.79 -10.73 -32.19
C PRO A 14 13.30 -9.78 -33.30
N PRO A 15 12.05 -9.30 -33.26
CA PRO A 15 11.50 -8.41 -34.29
C PRO A 15 12.12 -7.01 -34.23
N LYS A 16 12.45 -6.47 -35.41
CA LYS A 16 12.93 -5.10 -35.64
C LYS A 16 11.86 -4.06 -35.24
N PRO A 17 12.27 -2.91 -34.72
CA PRO A 17 11.37 -1.79 -34.48
C PRO A 17 10.97 -1.08 -35.80
N PRO A 18 9.75 -0.49 -35.87
CA PRO A 18 9.30 0.22 -37.05
C PRO A 18 10.02 1.55 -37.23
N SER A 19 10.34 1.84 -38.48
CA SER A 19 11.02 3.02 -38.98
C SER A 19 10.25 4.32 -38.76
N SER A 20 10.97 5.35 -38.33
CA SER A 20 10.57 6.74 -38.21
C SER A 20 10.17 7.36 -39.53
N ILE A 21 9.01 8.01 -39.59
CA ILE A 21 8.61 8.91 -40.66
C ILE A 21 9.19 10.29 -40.37
N GLY A 22 10.08 10.73 -41.23
CA GLY A 22 10.65 12.07 -41.22
C GLY A 22 9.68 13.11 -41.74
N SER A 23 9.67 14.27 -41.11
CA SER A 23 9.22 15.51 -41.74
C SER A 23 10.36 16.53 -41.67
N ALA A 24 10.81 16.88 -42.86
CA ALA A 24 11.78 17.94 -43.09
C ALA A 24 11.09 19.32 -43.01
N MET A 25 11.74 20.28 -42.38
CA MET A 25 11.71 21.70 -42.81
C MET A 25 12.98 22.42 -42.34
N SER A 26 13.73 22.71 -43.29
CA SER A 26 14.47 23.87 -43.82
C SER A 26 15.08 24.86 -42.81
N ASN A 27 16.40 25.04 -43.01
CA ASN A 27 17.34 26.04 -42.47
C ASN A 27 16.95 27.50 -42.79
N ASN A 28 17.38 28.43 -41.90
CA ASN A 28 18.33 29.51 -42.26
C ASN A 28 18.90 30.20 -41.00
N HIS A 29 20.16 30.18 -40.91
CA HIS A 29 21.25 31.23 -40.76
C HIS A 29 21.01 32.44 -39.85
N ASP A 30 21.84 32.66 -38.91
CA ASP A 30 23.01 33.45 -38.72
C ASP A 30 23.24 33.89 -37.27
N GLY A 31 24.39 33.73 -36.82
CA GLY A 31 25.31 34.20 -35.90
C GLY A 31 25.07 35.41 -34.99
N ALA A 32 25.44 35.25 -33.74
CA ALA A 32 26.30 36.19 -33.02
C ALA A 32 26.62 35.68 -31.63
N VAL A 33 27.89 35.58 -31.31
CA VAL A 33 28.45 35.36 -29.97
C VAL A 33 28.28 36.65 -29.18
N ALA A 34 27.59 36.55 -28.01
CA ALA A 34 27.69 37.57 -26.97
C ALA A 34 27.62 36.91 -25.59
N SER A 35 28.79 36.98 -24.92
CA SER A 35 28.93 36.76 -23.49
C SER A 35 28.04 37.73 -22.71
N LEU A 36 27.20 37.20 -21.78
CA LEU A 36 26.57 38.06 -20.79
C LEU A 36 26.39 37.32 -19.47
N GLY A 37 26.79 37.99 -18.45
CA GLY A 37 26.91 37.62 -17.09
C GLY A 37 25.62 37.18 -16.38
N SER A 38 25.81 36.41 -15.32
CA SER A 38 24.83 36.04 -14.31
C SER A 38 24.04 37.23 -13.81
N THR A 39 22.75 37.25 -14.10
CA THR A 39 21.77 37.97 -13.30
C THR A 39 20.62 37.05 -13.02
N THR A 40 20.51 36.68 -11.76
CA THR A 40 19.38 35.96 -11.19
C THR A 40 18.14 36.84 -11.27
N THR A 41 17.35 36.69 -12.30
CA THR A 41 16.00 37.27 -12.37
C THR A 41 15.01 36.24 -11.88
N ALA A 42 14.47 36.49 -10.69
CA ALA A 42 13.26 35.85 -10.23
C ALA A 42 12.15 36.15 -11.27
N ALA A 43 11.84 35.18 -12.11
CA ALA A 43 10.73 35.28 -13.03
C ALA A 43 9.44 35.24 -12.19
N THR A 44 8.80 36.38 -12.04
CA THR A 44 7.43 36.51 -11.55
C THR A 44 6.55 35.72 -12.52
N VAL A 45 6.09 34.55 -12.11
CA VAL A 45 5.10 33.78 -12.85
C VAL A 45 3.83 34.60 -12.86
N ALA A 46 3.49 35.17 -14.01
CA ALA A 46 2.21 35.83 -14.20
C ALA A 46 1.12 34.79 -13.94
N SER A 47 0.28 35.06 -12.95
CA SER A 47 -0.87 34.21 -12.62
C SER A 47 -1.78 34.10 -13.84
N ALA A 48 -1.70 32.97 -14.54
CA ALA A 48 -2.65 32.64 -15.60
C ALA A 48 -4.02 32.46 -14.97
N ALA A 49 -5.09 32.92 -15.66
CA ALA A 49 -6.47 32.73 -15.18
C ALA A 49 -6.77 31.22 -15.01
N PRO A 50 -7.56 30.84 -13.99
CA PRO A 50 -7.92 29.43 -13.76
C PRO A 50 -8.57 28.83 -15.01
N GLU A 51 -8.11 27.68 -15.45
CA GLU A 51 -8.71 26.95 -16.55
C GLU A 51 -10.05 26.34 -16.09
N LYS A 52 -11.02 26.25 -17.00
CA LYS A 52 -12.27 25.56 -16.71
C LYS A 52 -11.96 24.09 -16.44
N ALA A 53 -12.19 23.64 -15.20
CA ALA A 53 -12.02 22.25 -14.88
C ALA A 53 -12.92 21.40 -15.80
N PRO A 54 -12.37 20.38 -16.52
CA PRO A 54 -13.19 19.47 -17.28
C PRO A 54 -14.13 18.74 -16.32
N ASP A 55 -15.36 18.51 -16.75
CA ASP A 55 -16.32 17.72 -15.98
C ASP A 55 -15.87 16.26 -15.85
N ASP A 56 -16.37 15.53 -14.86
CA ASP A 56 -15.96 14.16 -14.58
C ASP A 56 -16.21 13.24 -15.79
N SER A 57 -17.23 13.51 -16.61
CA SER A 57 -17.54 12.73 -17.81
C SER A 57 -16.49 12.95 -18.91
N SER A 58 -16.00 14.18 -19.07
CA SER A 58 -14.95 14.52 -20.02
C SER A 58 -13.59 13.91 -19.60
N LYS A 59 -13.25 14.01 -18.31
CA LYS A 59 -12.07 13.35 -17.75
C LYS A 59 -12.06 11.85 -18.00
N LEU A 60 -13.19 11.20 -17.76
CA LEU A 60 -13.34 9.76 -17.94
C LEU A 60 -13.26 9.35 -19.42
N LYS A 61 -13.86 10.11 -20.33
CA LYS A 61 -13.74 9.87 -21.80
C LYS A 61 -12.28 9.97 -22.25
N THR A 62 -11.57 10.99 -21.80
CA THR A 62 -10.14 11.18 -22.09
C THR A 62 -9.33 9.99 -21.55
N PHE A 63 -9.57 9.58 -20.30
CA PHE A 63 -8.90 8.45 -19.69
C PHE A 63 -9.18 7.14 -20.44
N LEU A 64 -10.43 6.87 -20.81
CA LEU A 64 -10.80 5.68 -21.57
C LEU A 64 -10.18 5.70 -22.99
N GLY A 65 -10.06 6.86 -23.61
CA GLY A 65 -9.36 7.04 -24.89
C GLY A 65 -7.89 6.62 -24.81
N ILE A 66 -7.22 7.01 -23.70
CA ILE A 66 -5.83 6.61 -23.42
C ILE A 66 -5.75 5.09 -23.18
N LEU A 67 -6.63 4.54 -22.33
CA LEU A 67 -6.62 3.12 -21.99
C LEU A 67 -6.84 2.18 -23.17
N ARG A 68 -7.60 2.60 -24.17
CA ARG A 68 -7.83 1.81 -25.40
C ARG A 68 -6.55 1.50 -26.16
N GLN A 69 -5.53 2.34 -26.03
CA GLN A 69 -4.21 2.11 -26.64
C GLN A 69 -3.45 0.93 -26.00
N PHE A 70 -3.88 0.52 -24.79
CA PHE A 70 -3.25 -0.57 -24.04
C PHE A 70 -4.06 -1.88 -24.06
N ILE A 71 -5.04 -2.00 -24.99
CA ILE A 71 -5.74 -3.27 -25.20
C ILE A 71 -4.72 -4.32 -25.68
N GLY A 72 -4.65 -5.45 -24.95
CA GLY A 72 -3.71 -6.54 -25.25
C GLY A 72 -2.34 -6.40 -24.58
N VAL A 73 -2.03 -5.28 -23.94
CA VAL A 73 -0.82 -5.13 -23.14
C VAL A 73 -0.96 -5.96 -21.87
N SER A 74 0.04 -6.80 -21.58
CA SER A 74 0.02 -7.72 -20.43
C SER A 74 0.10 -6.98 -19.09
N ASP A 75 0.90 -5.90 -19.04
CA ASP A 75 1.07 -5.07 -17.84
C ASP A 75 1.30 -3.60 -18.25
N ILE A 76 0.29 -2.77 -18.03
CA ILE A 76 0.37 -1.33 -18.33
C ILE A 76 1.18 -0.54 -17.28
N ALA A 77 1.44 -1.11 -16.10
CA ALA A 77 2.26 -0.46 -15.08
C ALA A 77 3.74 -0.35 -15.49
N THR A 78 4.19 -1.25 -16.39
CA THR A 78 5.55 -1.26 -16.94
C THR A 78 5.72 -0.39 -18.18
N VAL A 79 4.61 0.06 -18.79
CA VAL A 79 4.63 0.86 -20.01
C VAL A 79 4.89 2.32 -19.68
N ARG A 80 5.79 2.93 -20.44
CA ARG A 80 6.07 4.36 -20.32
C ARG A 80 4.95 5.18 -20.93
N PHE A 81 4.07 5.70 -20.11
CA PHE A 81 3.09 6.70 -20.54
C PHE A 81 2.84 7.73 -19.42
N SER A 82 2.53 8.94 -19.84
CA SER A 82 2.25 10.04 -18.93
C SER A 82 0.78 10.43 -19.05
N LEU A 83 0.09 10.50 -17.92
CA LEU A 83 -1.28 11.00 -17.88
C LEU A 83 -1.29 12.54 -17.81
N PRO A 84 -2.24 13.19 -18.50
CA PRO A 84 -2.48 14.62 -18.32
C PRO A 84 -2.79 14.96 -16.85
N ALA A 85 -2.33 16.12 -16.39
CA ALA A 85 -2.43 16.55 -14.99
C ALA A 85 -3.88 16.57 -14.47
N GLN A 86 -4.85 16.85 -15.32
CA GLN A 86 -6.28 16.86 -14.98
C GLN A 86 -6.86 15.50 -14.58
N LEU A 87 -6.13 14.40 -14.84
CA LEU A 87 -6.49 13.02 -14.48
C LEU A 87 -5.76 12.52 -13.23
N LEU A 88 -4.93 13.36 -12.63
CA LEU A 88 -4.14 13.03 -11.46
C LEU A 88 -4.74 13.61 -10.19
N GLU A 89 -4.53 12.93 -9.09
CA GLU A 89 -4.71 13.48 -7.75
C GLU A 89 -3.46 14.27 -7.37
N PRO A 90 -3.57 15.44 -6.73
CA PRO A 90 -2.42 16.23 -6.30
C PRO A 90 -1.74 15.63 -5.06
N THR A 91 -1.44 14.35 -5.11
CA THR A 91 -0.78 13.60 -4.03
C THR A 91 0.33 12.72 -4.61
N PRO A 92 1.56 12.76 -4.07
CA PRO A 92 2.63 11.87 -4.47
C PRO A 92 2.30 10.39 -4.21
N ASN A 93 2.79 9.51 -5.08
CA ASN A 93 2.54 8.08 -4.98
C ASN A 93 3.03 7.49 -3.64
N LEU A 94 4.23 7.86 -3.20
CA LEU A 94 4.81 7.34 -1.96
C LEU A 94 4.08 7.81 -0.71
N GLU A 95 3.45 8.98 -0.75
CA GLU A 95 2.59 9.47 0.33
C GLU A 95 1.23 8.76 0.33
N TYR A 96 0.71 8.45 -0.87
CA TYR A 96 -0.61 7.84 -1.02
C TYR A 96 -0.65 6.39 -0.51
N TRP A 97 0.37 5.60 -0.80
CA TRP A 97 0.47 4.18 -0.45
C TRP A 97 1.24 3.97 0.86
N ASN A 98 0.58 4.03 2.01
CA ASN A 98 1.25 3.93 3.32
C ASN A 98 0.71 2.83 4.24
N TYR A 99 -0.45 2.23 3.96
CA TYR A 99 -1.10 1.19 4.76
C TYR A 99 -1.48 1.57 6.20
N LEU A 100 -1.38 2.84 6.59
CA LEU A 100 -1.61 3.32 7.95
C LEU A 100 -2.75 4.35 8.00
N ASP A 101 -3.86 4.07 7.30
CA ASP A 101 -5.04 4.93 7.36
C ASP A 101 -5.67 4.94 8.77
N ARG A 102 -5.48 3.85 9.55
CA ARG A 102 -5.87 3.76 10.98
C ARG A 102 -4.69 3.19 11.80
N PRO A 103 -3.73 4.06 12.17
CA PRO A 103 -2.51 3.64 12.86
C PRO A 103 -2.76 3.02 14.24
N GLU A 104 -3.87 3.36 14.93
CA GLU A 104 -4.25 2.73 16.20
C GLU A 104 -4.52 1.23 16.06
N THR A 105 -5.06 0.78 14.94
CA THR A 105 -5.25 -0.66 14.71
C THR A 105 -3.94 -1.39 14.45
N PHE A 106 -2.92 -0.70 13.92
CA PHE A 106 -1.58 -1.23 13.76
C PHE A 106 -0.87 -1.44 15.08
N VAL A 107 -0.85 -0.43 15.96
CA VAL A 107 -0.16 -0.52 17.25
C VAL A 107 -0.89 -1.43 18.24
N SER A 108 -2.15 -1.77 17.98
CA SER A 108 -2.90 -2.73 18.79
C SER A 108 -2.53 -4.19 18.52
N ILE A 109 -1.81 -4.48 17.43
CA ILE A 109 -1.34 -5.83 17.12
C ILE A 109 -0.33 -6.27 18.19
N GLY A 110 -0.58 -7.42 18.80
CA GLY A 110 0.29 -7.98 19.85
C GLY A 110 -0.21 -7.75 21.27
N LYS A 111 -1.32 -7.03 21.47
CA LYS A 111 -1.93 -6.84 22.79
C LYS A 111 -2.54 -8.11 23.38
N SER A 112 -3.09 -8.97 22.52
CA SER A 112 -3.64 -10.25 22.96
C SER A 112 -2.55 -11.24 23.35
N ASP A 113 -2.74 -11.96 24.46
CA ASP A 113 -1.80 -13.00 24.89
C ASP A 113 -1.95 -14.28 24.09
N ASP A 114 -3.15 -14.59 23.60
CA ASP A 114 -3.36 -15.77 22.78
C ASP A 114 -3.11 -15.52 21.29
N HIS A 115 -2.65 -16.56 20.60
CA HIS A 115 -2.26 -16.47 19.19
C HIS A 115 -3.44 -16.15 18.25
N LEU A 116 -4.66 -16.64 18.58
CA LEU A 116 -5.85 -16.37 17.78
C LEU A 116 -6.30 -14.92 17.93
N GLY A 117 -6.24 -14.38 19.16
CA GLY A 117 -6.52 -12.98 19.43
C GLY A 117 -5.59 -12.06 18.64
N ARG A 118 -4.27 -12.35 18.63
CA ARG A 118 -3.32 -11.57 17.81
C ARG A 118 -3.59 -11.67 16.31
N MET A 119 -3.96 -12.84 15.79
CA MET A 119 -4.37 -12.96 14.39
C MET A 119 -5.62 -12.13 14.08
N LEU A 120 -6.58 -12.03 15.00
CA LEU A 120 -7.75 -11.17 14.86
C LEU A 120 -7.38 -9.68 14.91
N GLU A 121 -6.40 -9.27 15.73
CA GLU A 121 -5.85 -7.91 15.74
C GLU A 121 -5.18 -7.57 14.41
N VAL A 122 -4.41 -8.49 13.82
CA VAL A 122 -3.85 -8.34 12.47
C VAL A 122 -4.95 -8.19 11.42
N LEU A 123 -6.05 -8.95 11.52
CA LEU A 123 -7.19 -8.80 10.62
C LEU A 123 -7.91 -7.47 10.82
N ARG A 124 -8.02 -6.96 12.04
CA ARG A 124 -8.57 -5.62 12.33
C ARG A 124 -7.75 -4.54 11.62
N PHE A 125 -6.43 -4.60 11.70
CA PHE A 125 -5.52 -3.74 10.94
C PHE A 125 -5.71 -3.94 9.43
N TRP A 126 -5.77 -5.18 8.95
CA TRP A 126 -5.94 -5.49 7.53
C TRP A 126 -7.14 -4.77 6.91
N PHE A 127 -8.29 -4.76 7.56
CA PHE A 127 -9.51 -4.14 7.06
C PHE A 127 -9.54 -2.61 7.18
N THR A 128 -8.62 -2.02 7.91
CA THR A 128 -8.56 -0.56 8.14
C THR A 128 -7.37 0.13 7.48
N LYS A 129 -6.42 -0.62 6.93
CA LYS A 129 -5.20 -0.07 6.36
C LYS A 129 -5.39 0.77 5.07
N ASP A 130 -6.50 0.59 4.37
CA ASP A 130 -6.77 1.17 3.05
C ASP A 130 -8.14 1.89 2.98
N LEU A 131 -8.51 2.66 3.98
CA LEU A 131 -9.78 3.40 4.03
C LEU A 131 -9.92 4.40 2.88
N LYS A 132 -8.82 4.87 2.33
CA LYS A 132 -8.80 5.79 1.18
C LYS A 132 -9.58 5.25 -0.02
N TYR A 133 -9.66 3.93 -0.22
CA TYR A 133 -10.48 3.33 -1.28
C TYR A 133 -11.96 3.28 -0.99
N ILE A 134 -12.32 3.32 0.29
CA ILE A 134 -13.70 3.29 0.76
C ILE A 134 -14.27 4.71 0.84
N LYS A 135 -13.46 5.65 1.35
CA LYS A 135 -13.87 7.01 1.68
C LYS A 135 -13.54 8.03 0.59
N GLY A 136 -12.54 7.72 -0.25
CA GLY A 136 -12.09 8.59 -1.33
C GLY A 136 -12.70 8.26 -2.68
N LYS A 137 -12.41 9.10 -3.67
CA LYS A 137 -12.65 8.78 -5.07
C LYS A 137 -11.45 8.02 -5.63
N PRO A 138 -11.67 7.03 -6.53
CA PRO A 138 -10.55 6.42 -7.24
C PRO A 138 -9.74 7.46 -7.99
N CYS A 139 -8.49 7.62 -7.63
CA CYS A 139 -7.58 8.57 -8.26
C CYS A 139 -6.23 7.92 -8.53
N LYS A 140 -5.48 8.52 -9.45
CA LYS A 140 -4.10 8.11 -9.71
C LYS A 140 -3.16 9.18 -9.19
N PRO A 141 -2.31 8.84 -8.19
CA PRO A 141 -1.25 9.75 -7.74
C PRO A 141 -0.17 9.91 -8.82
N TYR A 142 0.80 10.80 -8.60
CA TYR A 142 1.96 10.96 -9.48
C TYR A 142 2.79 9.66 -9.51
N ASN A 143 3.46 9.38 -10.63
CA ASN A 143 4.45 8.30 -10.66
C ASN A 143 5.71 8.78 -9.93
N SER A 144 6.21 7.99 -9.00
CA SER A 144 7.43 8.33 -8.28
C SER A 144 8.66 8.31 -9.19
N ALA A 145 9.62 9.19 -8.91
CA ALA A 145 10.92 9.20 -9.54
C ALA A 145 11.90 8.25 -8.81
N LEU A 146 12.94 7.78 -9.50
CA LEU A 146 13.96 6.95 -8.87
C LEU A 146 14.70 7.75 -7.78
N GLY A 147 14.73 7.23 -6.56
CA GLY A 147 15.31 7.90 -5.38
C GLY A 147 14.43 8.99 -4.78
N GLU A 148 13.19 9.15 -5.26
CA GLU A 148 12.17 9.88 -4.53
C GLU A 148 11.85 9.13 -3.25
N PHE A 149 11.66 9.85 -2.15
CA PHE A 149 11.29 9.28 -0.86
C PHE A 149 10.22 10.11 -0.15
N PHE A 150 9.53 9.46 0.78
CA PHE A 150 8.56 10.10 1.65
C PHE A 150 8.72 9.59 3.08
N ARG A 151 8.51 10.47 4.05
CA ARG A 151 8.57 10.15 5.47
C ARG A 151 7.54 10.95 6.25
N CYS A 152 7.01 10.35 7.29
CA CYS A 152 6.05 11.03 8.18
C CYS A 152 5.93 10.28 9.50
N ASN A 153 5.22 10.92 10.45
CA ASN A 153 4.78 10.30 11.69
C ASN A 153 3.26 10.31 11.81
N TRP A 154 2.77 9.43 12.68
CA TRP A 154 1.47 9.57 13.35
C TRP A 154 1.70 9.60 14.85
N GLU A 155 1.00 10.47 15.53
CA GLU A 155 0.92 10.53 17.00
C GLU A 155 -0.51 10.21 17.35
N ILE A 156 -0.72 9.14 18.10
CA ILE A 156 -2.05 8.60 18.39
C ILE A 156 -2.16 8.21 19.86
N GLU A 157 -3.40 8.17 20.34
CA GLU A 157 -3.73 7.52 21.59
C GLU A 157 -3.99 6.03 21.36
N ASP A 158 -3.32 5.18 22.12
CA ASP A 158 -3.48 3.73 22.01
C ASP A 158 -4.70 3.25 22.78
N THR A 159 -5.89 3.41 22.19
CA THR A 159 -7.20 3.16 22.81
C THR A 159 -7.78 1.78 22.51
N GLU A 160 -7.23 1.05 21.52
CA GLU A 160 -7.78 -0.25 21.13
C GLU A 160 -7.54 -1.32 22.20
N SER A 161 -8.60 -2.04 22.56
CA SER A 161 -8.53 -3.14 23.52
C SER A 161 -8.03 -4.44 22.88
N PRO A 162 -7.33 -5.32 23.64
CA PRO A 162 -6.95 -6.65 23.17
C PRO A 162 -8.19 -7.49 22.85
N ILE A 163 -8.08 -8.34 21.85
CA ILE A 163 -9.15 -9.27 21.47
C ILE A 163 -8.98 -10.57 22.25
N THR A 164 -9.88 -10.82 23.22
CA THR A 164 -9.85 -12.02 24.05
C THR A 164 -10.71 -13.12 23.42
N THR A 165 -10.11 -14.29 23.15
CA THR A 165 -10.79 -15.46 22.59
C THR A 165 -11.06 -16.57 23.62
N THR A 166 -10.45 -16.47 24.81
CA THR A 166 -10.70 -17.37 25.94
C THR A 166 -11.84 -16.84 26.81
N ALA A 167 -12.85 -17.67 27.03
CA ALA A 167 -13.85 -17.37 28.06
C ALA A 167 -13.16 -17.49 29.43
N HIS A 168 -12.72 -16.35 30.00
CA HIS A 168 -12.41 -16.31 31.41
C HIS A 168 -13.71 -16.59 32.20
N THR A 169 -13.74 -17.71 32.89
CA THR A 169 -14.75 -18.00 33.91
C THR A 169 -14.57 -16.93 35.00
N SER A 170 -15.21 -15.79 34.82
CA SER A 170 -15.33 -14.80 35.90
C SER A 170 -16.20 -15.42 36.98
N ALA A 171 -15.57 -15.82 38.09
CA ALA A 171 -16.26 -16.07 39.31
C ALA A 171 -17.13 -14.85 39.65
N SER A 172 -18.41 -15.12 39.74
CA SER A 172 -19.50 -14.31 40.27
C SER A 172 -19.09 -13.10 41.11
N SER A 173 -19.36 -11.90 40.58
CA SER A 173 -19.81 -10.79 41.37
C SER A 173 -20.95 -10.10 40.61
N THR A 174 -22.14 -10.30 41.16
CA THR A 174 -23.38 -9.57 40.86
C THR A 174 -23.15 -8.07 40.96
N ALA A 175 -23.10 -7.36 39.88
CA ALA A 175 -23.31 -5.92 39.86
C ALA A 175 -23.99 -5.51 38.57
N SER A 176 -25.04 -4.75 38.73
CA SER A 176 -26.00 -4.17 37.82
C SER A 176 -25.38 -3.59 36.53
N ALA A 177 -26.09 -3.82 35.47
CA ALA A 177 -25.85 -3.16 34.16
C ALA A 177 -25.94 -1.63 34.29
N THR A 178 -24.84 -0.95 34.06
CA THR A 178 -24.83 0.44 33.60
C THR A 178 -23.69 0.59 32.56
N THR A 179 -24.08 1.02 31.41
CA THR A 179 -23.24 1.40 30.28
C THR A 179 -22.10 2.32 30.70
N SER A 180 -20.87 1.87 30.64
CA SER A 180 -19.68 2.75 30.57
C SER A 180 -18.46 1.90 30.23
N GLY A 181 -17.75 2.26 29.16
CA GLY A 181 -16.45 1.71 28.82
C GLY A 181 -15.49 1.81 30.00
N SER A 182 -14.95 0.68 30.45
CA SER A 182 -13.92 0.64 31.47
C SER A 182 -12.55 0.64 30.82
N THR A 183 -12.01 1.83 30.63
CA THR A 183 -10.58 2.08 30.53
C THR A 183 -9.93 1.63 31.83
N ILE A 184 -8.91 0.80 31.77
CA ILE A 184 -7.99 0.64 32.90
C ILE A 184 -7.22 1.96 32.94
N VAL A 185 -7.70 2.87 33.78
CA VAL A 185 -7.02 4.11 34.11
C VAL A 185 -5.94 3.77 35.12
N ASP A 186 -4.69 3.78 34.70
CA ASP A 186 -3.60 4.05 35.62
C ASP A 186 -3.88 5.40 36.26
N THR A 187 -3.70 5.49 37.56
CA THR A 187 -4.13 6.60 38.43
C THR A 187 -3.45 7.95 38.18
N ASN A 188 -2.85 8.16 37.00
CA ASN A 188 -2.43 9.44 36.45
C ASN A 188 -3.00 9.56 35.02
N GLY A 189 -4.13 10.21 34.88
CA GLY A 189 -4.96 10.31 33.67
C GLY A 189 -4.33 10.96 32.44
N SER A 190 -3.19 10.47 31.97
CA SER A 190 -2.63 10.76 30.64
C SER A 190 -2.64 9.47 29.81
N SER A 191 -3.50 9.40 28.80
CA SER A 191 -3.37 8.38 27.77
C SER A 191 -1.98 8.49 27.16
N GLU A 192 -1.22 7.39 27.13
CA GLU A 192 0.11 7.35 26.55
C GLU A 192 0.02 7.62 25.05
N GLN A 193 0.61 8.72 24.60
CA GLN A 193 0.74 8.98 23.16
C GLN A 193 1.81 8.07 22.58
N VAL A 194 1.45 7.39 21.50
CA VAL A 194 2.31 6.48 20.78
C VAL A 194 2.67 7.09 19.43
N LYS A 195 3.95 7.06 19.09
CA LYS A 195 4.45 7.60 17.82
C LYS A 195 4.82 6.47 16.87
N ILE A 196 4.34 6.57 15.63
CA ILE A 196 4.64 5.64 14.54
C ILE A 196 5.38 6.43 13.47
N SER A 197 6.52 5.93 13.03
CA SER A 197 7.32 6.54 11.96
C SER A 197 7.26 5.69 10.71
N TYR A 198 7.22 6.36 9.57
CA TYR A 198 7.13 5.76 8.24
C TYR A 198 8.18 6.36 7.32
N LEU A 199 8.87 5.48 6.60
CA LEU A 199 9.85 5.84 5.58
C LEU A 199 9.62 4.95 4.35
N THR A 200 9.60 5.57 3.17
CA THR A 200 9.52 4.86 1.89
C THR A 200 10.38 5.53 0.84
N GLU A 201 10.95 4.75 -0.07
CA GLU A 201 11.81 5.20 -1.17
C GLU A 201 11.47 4.45 -2.45
N GLN A 202 11.44 5.15 -3.58
CA GLN A 202 11.37 4.52 -4.90
C GLN A 202 12.73 3.91 -5.24
N THR A 203 12.89 2.62 -4.98
CA THR A 203 14.18 1.91 -5.08
C THR A 203 14.47 1.36 -6.47
N SER A 204 13.43 1.17 -7.30
CA SER A 204 13.56 0.81 -8.72
C SER A 204 12.53 1.57 -9.56
N HIS A 205 12.86 1.85 -10.83
CA HIS A 205 11.94 2.54 -11.74
C HIS A 205 11.53 1.66 -12.94
N HIS A 206 12.29 0.67 -13.25
CA HIS A 206 11.98 -0.32 -14.29
C HIS A 206 12.34 -1.74 -13.82
N PRO A 207 11.36 -2.48 -13.29
CA PRO A 207 9.97 -2.12 -12.97
C PRO A 207 9.89 -1.09 -11.82
N PRO A 208 8.77 -0.34 -11.72
CA PRO A 208 8.56 0.57 -10.60
C PRO A 208 8.38 -0.22 -9.30
N VAL A 209 9.29 -0.04 -8.35
CA VAL A 209 9.26 -0.67 -7.02
C VAL A 209 9.61 0.36 -5.96
N SER A 210 8.86 0.39 -4.88
CA SER A 210 9.15 1.20 -3.69
C SER A 210 9.35 0.28 -2.50
N ALA A 211 10.38 0.53 -1.70
CA ALA A 211 10.54 -0.09 -0.39
C ALA A 211 9.89 0.78 0.68
N PHE A 212 9.30 0.18 1.71
CA PHE A 212 8.78 0.91 2.86
C PHE A 212 9.16 0.23 4.18
N TYR A 213 9.24 1.06 5.23
CA TYR A 213 9.45 0.64 6.60
C TYR A 213 8.61 1.47 7.56
N VAL A 214 7.96 0.80 8.49
CA VAL A 214 7.17 1.37 9.59
C VAL A 214 7.81 0.95 10.90
N ASP A 215 7.96 1.86 11.83
CA ASP A 215 8.48 1.56 13.16
C ASP A 215 7.66 2.24 14.27
N CYS A 216 7.36 1.46 15.30
CA CYS A 216 6.78 1.93 16.55
C CYS A 216 7.54 1.30 17.72
N PRO A 217 8.63 1.93 18.21
CA PRO A 217 9.47 1.39 19.27
C PRO A 217 8.72 1.16 20.58
N GLN A 218 7.78 2.07 20.93
CA GLN A 218 6.98 1.99 22.16
C GLN A 218 6.10 0.75 22.24
N ARG A 219 5.80 0.12 21.11
CA ARG A 219 4.99 -1.11 21.03
C ARG A 219 5.78 -2.31 20.49
N GLY A 220 7.08 -2.15 20.30
CA GLY A 220 7.91 -3.23 19.76
C GLY A 220 7.44 -3.76 18.40
N ILE A 221 6.72 -2.96 17.58
CA ILE A 221 6.13 -3.40 16.33
C ILE A 221 6.77 -2.69 15.13
N THR A 222 7.04 -3.46 14.08
CA THR A 222 7.49 -2.95 12.78
C THR A 222 6.65 -3.51 11.64
N ALA A 223 6.62 -2.81 10.51
CA ALA A 223 6.14 -3.36 9.24
C ALA A 223 7.06 -2.95 8.11
N ARG A 224 7.24 -3.82 7.11
CA ARG A 224 8.08 -3.55 5.95
C ARG A 224 7.61 -4.35 4.73
N GLY A 225 8.00 -3.91 3.55
CA GLY A 225 7.69 -4.58 2.31
C GLY A 225 8.15 -3.80 1.09
N PHE A 226 7.99 -4.42 -0.07
CA PHE A 226 8.15 -3.76 -1.36
C PHE A 226 6.81 -3.61 -2.02
N ASP A 227 6.50 -2.39 -2.48
CA ASP A 227 5.33 -2.10 -3.28
C ASP A 227 5.65 -2.13 -4.75
N GLN A 228 4.98 -2.99 -5.44
CA GLN A 228 4.93 -3.09 -6.89
C GLN A 228 3.54 -3.51 -7.30
N ILE A 229 2.99 -2.86 -8.31
CA ILE A 229 1.72 -3.24 -8.89
C ILE A 229 1.92 -3.72 -10.34
N SER A 230 1.09 -4.66 -10.75
CA SER A 230 0.85 -5.03 -12.15
C SER A 230 -0.58 -4.64 -12.49
N ALA A 231 -0.79 -4.05 -13.66
CA ALA A 231 -2.10 -3.56 -14.06
C ALA A 231 -2.43 -3.96 -15.50
N LYS A 232 -3.64 -4.50 -15.71
CA LYS A 232 -4.11 -4.94 -17.02
C LYS A 232 -5.46 -4.32 -17.35
N PHE A 233 -5.57 -3.72 -18.53
CA PHE A 233 -6.85 -3.24 -19.04
C PHE A 233 -7.62 -4.37 -19.73
N THR A 234 -8.84 -4.62 -19.26
CA THR A 234 -9.71 -5.70 -19.74
C THR A 234 -10.73 -5.25 -20.79
N GLY A 235 -10.66 -3.97 -21.24
CA GLY A 235 -11.63 -3.34 -22.13
C GLY A 235 -12.75 -2.59 -21.41
N THR A 236 -13.16 -3.04 -20.23
CA THR A 236 -14.22 -2.43 -19.40
C THR A 236 -13.77 -2.03 -18.00
N SER A 237 -12.66 -2.59 -17.53
CA SER A 237 -12.08 -2.33 -16.21
C SER A 237 -10.55 -2.41 -16.26
N ILE A 238 -9.88 -1.92 -15.24
CA ILE A 238 -8.47 -2.15 -15.00
C ILE A 238 -8.36 -3.12 -13.81
N ARG A 239 -7.74 -4.28 -14.05
CA ARG A 239 -7.38 -5.20 -12.98
C ARG A 239 -5.99 -4.85 -12.49
N VAL A 240 -5.85 -4.64 -11.17
CA VAL A 240 -4.60 -4.37 -10.48
C VAL A 240 -4.29 -5.53 -9.56
N THR A 241 -3.08 -6.05 -9.64
CA THR A 241 -2.58 -7.14 -8.78
C THR A 241 -1.24 -6.76 -8.20
N PRO A 242 -0.79 -7.38 -7.09
CA PRO A 242 0.60 -7.25 -6.68
C PRO A 242 1.54 -7.68 -7.81
N GLY A 243 2.62 -6.94 -8.00
CA GLY A 243 3.69 -7.30 -8.91
C GLY A 243 4.63 -8.36 -8.32
N GLN A 244 5.59 -8.82 -9.11
CA GLN A 244 6.51 -9.91 -8.75
C GLN A 244 7.26 -9.67 -7.44
N HIS A 245 7.60 -8.43 -7.12
CA HIS A 245 8.39 -8.07 -5.94
C HIS A 245 7.53 -7.69 -4.72
N ASN A 246 6.22 -7.57 -4.88
CA ASN A 246 5.30 -7.33 -3.78
C ASN A 246 4.83 -8.67 -3.19
N LEU A 247 5.55 -9.16 -2.20
CA LEU A 247 5.20 -10.39 -1.46
C LEU A 247 4.26 -10.11 -0.29
N GLY A 248 3.83 -8.85 -0.11
CA GLY A 248 2.93 -8.40 0.94
C GLY A 248 3.60 -7.56 2.02
N ILE A 249 2.86 -7.30 3.08
CA ILE A 249 3.32 -6.57 4.26
C ILE A 249 3.83 -7.58 5.28
N PHE A 250 5.04 -7.36 5.80
CA PHE A 250 5.63 -8.18 6.87
C PHE A 250 5.57 -7.38 8.16
N VAL A 251 4.70 -7.79 9.08
CA VAL A 251 4.54 -7.19 10.42
C VAL A 251 5.28 -8.04 11.43
N THR A 252 6.18 -7.42 12.21
CA THR A 252 6.99 -8.13 13.22
C THR A 252 6.74 -7.56 14.61
N LEU A 253 6.47 -8.43 15.57
CA LEU A 253 6.33 -8.13 17.00
C LEU A 253 7.65 -8.49 17.70
N ARG A 254 8.49 -7.48 17.96
CA ARG A 254 9.81 -7.66 18.60
C ARG A 254 9.69 -8.25 20.00
N ASP A 255 8.72 -7.76 20.77
CA ASP A 255 8.49 -8.18 22.15
C ASP A 255 7.85 -9.58 22.28
N ARG A 256 7.41 -10.16 21.15
CA ARG A 256 6.90 -11.53 21.06
C ARG A 256 7.93 -12.47 20.40
N ASP A 257 9.22 -12.27 20.67
CA ASP A 257 10.31 -13.05 20.13
C ASP A 257 10.31 -13.03 18.59
N ASN A 258 10.16 -11.84 18.01
CA ASN A 258 10.06 -11.59 16.58
C ASN A 258 8.96 -12.42 15.88
N GLU A 259 7.78 -12.52 16.49
CA GLU A 259 6.60 -13.12 15.84
C GLU A 259 6.25 -12.31 14.60
N GLU A 260 6.34 -12.94 13.41
CA GLU A 260 6.16 -12.26 12.13
C GLU A 260 4.90 -12.75 11.42
N TYR A 261 4.17 -11.79 10.87
CA TYR A 261 3.00 -12.00 10.02
C TYR A 261 3.28 -11.52 8.60
N GLN A 262 2.97 -12.36 7.61
CA GLN A 262 2.97 -11.96 6.21
C GLN A 262 1.53 -11.77 5.73
N LEU A 263 1.23 -10.58 5.20
CA LEU A 263 -0.09 -10.20 4.72
C LEU A 263 -0.03 -9.98 3.21
N THR A 264 -0.58 -10.92 2.41
CA THR A 264 -0.56 -10.82 0.94
C THR A 264 -1.75 -10.01 0.43
N HIS A 265 -1.62 -9.37 -0.74
CA HIS A 265 -2.67 -8.52 -1.31
C HIS A 265 -3.60 -9.28 -2.25
N PRO A 266 -4.92 -9.02 -2.22
CA PRO A 266 -5.86 -9.50 -3.23
C PRO A 266 -5.75 -8.67 -4.51
N ALA A 267 -6.46 -9.08 -5.56
CA ALA A 267 -6.65 -8.24 -6.74
C ALA A 267 -7.69 -7.15 -6.50
N ALA A 268 -7.50 -5.99 -7.13
CA ALA A 268 -8.48 -4.92 -7.18
C ALA A 268 -8.90 -4.64 -8.64
N HIS A 269 -10.12 -4.18 -8.83
CA HIS A 269 -10.66 -3.79 -10.13
C HIS A 269 -11.15 -2.35 -10.07
N LEU A 270 -10.61 -1.51 -10.95
CA LEU A 270 -11.16 -0.20 -11.22
C LEU A 270 -12.18 -0.34 -12.34
N GLY A 271 -13.46 -0.36 -11.95
CA GLY A 271 -14.62 -0.50 -12.83
C GLY A 271 -15.35 0.81 -13.06
N GLY A 272 -16.54 0.72 -13.68
CA GLY A 272 -17.42 1.88 -13.91
C GLY A 272 -16.98 2.78 -15.06
N LEU A 273 -15.90 2.45 -15.79
CA LEU A 273 -15.36 3.24 -16.91
C LEU A 273 -16.42 3.56 -17.99
N LEU A 274 -17.32 2.62 -18.29
CA LEU A 274 -18.38 2.79 -19.28
C LEU A 274 -19.64 3.49 -18.71
N ARG A 275 -19.82 3.44 -17.38
CA ARG A 275 -20.99 4.03 -16.70
C ARG A 275 -20.77 5.48 -16.29
N GLY A 276 -19.58 6.04 -16.46
CA GLY A 276 -19.25 7.40 -16.07
C GLY A 276 -18.99 7.60 -14.56
N SER A 277 -18.96 6.52 -13.79
CA SER A 277 -18.72 6.56 -12.34
C SER A 277 -17.70 5.49 -11.96
N LEU A 278 -16.49 5.90 -11.64
CA LEU A 278 -15.42 4.98 -11.22
C LEU A 278 -15.78 4.33 -9.89
N SER A 279 -15.49 3.03 -9.77
CA SER A 279 -15.63 2.25 -8.55
C SER A 279 -14.48 1.28 -8.40
N ILE A 280 -14.06 1.04 -7.15
CA ILE A 280 -13.09 0.01 -6.82
C ILE A 280 -13.84 -1.17 -6.23
N THR A 281 -13.57 -2.36 -6.75
CA THR A 281 -13.99 -3.62 -6.17
C THR A 281 -12.75 -4.47 -5.87
N VAL A 282 -12.81 -5.25 -4.81
CA VAL A 282 -11.74 -6.20 -4.45
C VAL A 282 -12.23 -7.59 -4.79
N ALA A 283 -11.36 -8.39 -5.35
CA ALA A 283 -11.65 -9.76 -5.78
C ALA A 283 -10.50 -10.71 -5.41
N ASP A 284 -10.73 -11.98 -5.64
CA ASP A 284 -9.77 -13.05 -5.36
C ASP A 284 -9.55 -13.32 -3.85
N THR A 285 -8.48 -14.02 -3.56
CA THR A 285 -8.13 -14.49 -2.23
C THR A 285 -6.82 -13.85 -1.78
N CYS A 286 -6.72 -13.51 -0.51
CA CYS A 286 -5.45 -13.17 0.12
C CYS A 286 -5.25 -13.97 1.40
N PHE A 287 -4.01 -13.97 1.88
CA PHE A 287 -3.55 -14.78 2.99
C PHE A 287 -2.87 -13.93 4.03
N ILE A 288 -3.08 -14.29 5.29
CA ILE A 288 -2.29 -13.80 6.41
C ILE A 288 -1.72 -15.01 7.12
N THR A 289 -0.41 -15.10 7.21
CA THR A 289 0.29 -16.25 7.77
C THR A 289 1.23 -15.85 8.88
N CYS A 290 1.29 -16.66 9.93
CA CYS A 290 2.32 -16.59 10.95
C CYS A 290 2.90 -17.99 11.18
N ALA A 291 4.11 -18.23 10.68
CA ALA A 291 4.73 -19.54 10.79
C ALA A 291 5.01 -19.92 12.24
N LYS A 292 5.39 -18.95 13.09
CA LYS A 292 5.71 -19.16 14.49
C LYS A 292 4.50 -19.65 15.30
N THR A 293 3.33 -19.07 15.09
CA THR A 293 2.11 -19.49 15.79
C THR A 293 1.39 -20.64 15.09
N ARG A 294 1.82 -20.99 13.87
CA ARG A 294 1.19 -21.99 13.00
C ARG A 294 -0.29 -21.69 12.72
N ILE A 295 -0.62 -20.39 12.61
CA ILE A 295 -1.97 -19.91 12.28
C ILE A 295 -1.95 -19.16 10.96
N LYS A 296 -2.92 -19.50 10.11
CA LYS A 296 -3.15 -18.88 8.81
C LYS A 296 -4.59 -18.42 8.69
N ALA A 297 -4.78 -17.25 8.07
CA ALA A 297 -6.09 -16.79 7.62
C ALA A 297 -6.16 -16.81 6.09
N ILE A 298 -7.30 -17.26 5.56
CA ILE A 298 -7.68 -17.14 4.17
C ILE A 298 -8.86 -16.18 4.12
N LEU A 299 -8.72 -15.08 3.39
CA LEU A 299 -9.80 -14.14 3.10
C LEU A 299 -10.16 -14.25 1.62
N GLN A 300 -11.43 -14.45 1.32
CA GLN A 300 -11.97 -14.50 -0.03
C GLN A 300 -12.95 -13.34 -0.21
N TYR A 301 -12.63 -12.44 -1.13
CA TYR A 301 -13.52 -11.39 -1.57
C TYR A 301 -14.44 -11.95 -2.63
N LEU A 302 -15.76 -11.82 -2.40
CA LEU A 302 -16.75 -12.45 -3.26
C LEU A 302 -16.97 -11.58 -4.50
N ASP A 303 -16.99 -12.24 -5.66
CA ASP A 303 -17.29 -11.60 -6.92
C ASP A 303 -18.68 -10.96 -6.89
N GLU A 304 -18.74 -9.72 -7.32
CA GLU A 304 -19.98 -8.96 -7.43
C GLU A 304 -20.67 -9.32 -8.75
N GLY A 305 -21.94 -9.71 -8.66
CA GLY A 305 -22.73 -9.96 -9.86
C GLY A 305 -22.88 -8.74 -10.75
N TRP A 306 -23.02 -8.93 -12.04
CA TRP A 306 -23.18 -7.86 -13.04
C TRP A 306 -24.49 -7.06 -12.86
N ILE A 307 -25.45 -7.62 -12.15
CA ILE A 307 -26.78 -7.05 -11.92
C ILE A 307 -26.98 -6.93 -10.41
N GLY A 308 -27.27 -5.73 -9.93
CA GLY A 308 -27.54 -5.45 -8.53
C GLY A 308 -26.64 -4.39 -7.91
N LYS A 309 -26.85 -4.11 -6.62
CA LYS A 309 -25.99 -3.23 -5.82
C LYS A 309 -24.77 -4.02 -5.37
N THR A 310 -23.60 -3.43 -5.52
CA THR A 310 -22.34 -3.95 -5.00
C THR A 310 -22.45 -4.20 -3.49
N GLN A 311 -22.15 -5.40 -3.03
CA GLN A 311 -22.29 -5.78 -1.62
C GLN A 311 -20.96 -5.75 -0.86
N ASN A 312 -19.82 -5.70 -1.59
CA ASN A 312 -18.48 -5.65 -1.02
C ASN A 312 -18.24 -6.72 0.06
N ARG A 313 -18.72 -7.94 -0.19
CA ARG A 313 -18.68 -9.04 0.77
C ARG A 313 -17.32 -9.70 0.83
N VAL A 314 -16.92 -10.06 2.03
CA VAL A 314 -15.75 -10.89 2.31
C VAL A 314 -16.13 -12.02 3.25
N VAL A 315 -15.56 -13.19 3.00
CA VAL A 315 -15.64 -14.36 3.90
C VAL A 315 -14.22 -14.85 4.15
N GLY A 316 -14.00 -15.51 5.28
CA GLY A 316 -12.69 -16.05 5.61
C GLY A 316 -12.71 -17.10 6.68
N VAL A 317 -11.57 -17.76 6.85
CA VAL A 317 -11.31 -18.70 7.93
C VAL A 317 -9.94 -18.45 8.52
N ILE A 318 -9.84 -18.57 9.84
CA ILE A 318 -8.57 -18.66 10.57
C ILE A 318 -8.41 -20.10 11.02
N PHE A 319 -7.27 -20.70 10.76
CA PHE A 319 -7.06 -22.11 11.01
C PHE A 319 -5.61 -22.45 11.36
N ARG A 320 -5.42 -23.61 11.98
CA ARG A 320 -4.08 -24.18 12.23
C ARG A 320 -3.52 -24.74 10.93
N TYR A 321 -2.29 -24.39 10.58
CA TYR A 321 -1.62 -24.89 9.39
C TYR A 321 -0.21 -25.37 9.70
N ASP A 322 0.34 -26.16 8.80
CA ASP A 322 1.74 -26.57 8.84
C ASP A 322 2.54 -25.71 7.84
N PRO A 323 3.44 -24.82 8.30
CA PRO A 323 4.25 -23.98 7.43
C PRO A 323 5.11 -24.76 6.43
N GLU A 324 5.53 -25.97 6.79
CA GLU A 324 6.36 -26.83 5.94
C GLU A 324 5.56 -27.53 4.83
N ASN A 325 4.22 -27.64 4.99
CA ASN A 325 3.30 -28.31 4.07
C ASN A 325 2.07 -27.44 3.76
N ASP A 326 2.26 -26.14 3.53
CA ASP A 326 1.17 -25.22 3.27
C ASP A 326 0.61 -25.37 1.85
N ASN A 327 -0.41 -26.24 1.71
CA ASN A 327 -1.12 -26.49 0.46
C ASN A 327 -2.57 -25.98 0.45
N LYS A 328 -3.02 -25.27 1.49
CA LYS A 328 -4.38 -24.76 1.59
C LYS A 328 -4.47 -23.35 1.01
N SER A 329 -5.13 -23.24 -0.15
CA SER A 329 -5.33 -21.95 -0.85
C SER A 329 -6.79 -21.52 -0.95
N LYS A 330 -7.74 -22.40 -0.60
CA LYS A 330 -9.17 -22.11 -0.63
C LYS A 330 -9.82 -22.49 0.70
N ILE A 331 -10.83 -21.74 1.11
CA ILE A 331 -11.58 -21.99 2.36
C ILE A 331 -12.11 -23.42 2.43
N LYS A 332 -12.64 -23.95 1.32
CA LYS A 332 -13.17 -25.32 1.23
C LYS A 332 -12.15 -26.43 1.41
N ASP A 333 -10.86 -26.12 1.24
CA ASP A 333 -9.77 -27.10 1.35
C ASP A 333 -9.27 -27.23 2.80
N VAL A 334 -9.79 -26.39 3.71
CA VAL A 334 -9.42 -26.39 5.13
C VAL A 334 -10.31 -27.38 5.89
N PRO A 335 -9.74 -28.39 6.58
CA PRO A 335 -10.50 -29.30 7.43
C PRO A 335 -11.21 -28.53 8.56
N GLU A 336 -12.47 -28.84 8.81
CA GLU A 336 -13.26 -28.15 9.85
C GLU A 336 -12.65 -28.26 11.25
N ALA A 337 -11.95 -29.35 11.53
CA ALA A 337 -11.25 -29.57 12.80
C ALA A 337 -10.11 -28.58 13.05
N ASP A 338 -9.52 -28.02 11.99
CA ASP A 338 -8.43 -27.07 12.07
C ASP A 338 -8.91 -25.63 12.14
N VAL A 339 -10.18 -25.37 11.78
CA VAL A 339 -10.76 -24.03 11.77
C VAL A 339 -10.95 -23.50 13.19
N LEU A 340 -10.33 -22.37 13.51
CA LEU A 340 -10.39 -21.69 14.80
C LEU A 340 -11.47 -20.62 14.83
N ALA A 341 -11.61 -19.87 13.74
CA ALA A 341 -12.64 -18.83 13.60
C ALA A 341 -13.06 -18.67 12.14
N ARG A 342 -14.27 -18.17 11.94
CA ARG A 342 -14.81 -17.77 10.65
C ARG A 342 -14.98 -16.27 10.61
N ILE A 343 -14.67 -15.67 9.47
CA ILE A 343 -14.77 -14.24 9.20
C ILE A 343 -15.85 -14.03 8.15
N GLU A 344 -16.70 -13.03 8.35
CA GLU A 344 -17.68 -12.62 7.35
C GLU A 344 -18.08 -11.17 7.51
N GLY A 345 -18.48 -10.52 6.42
CA GLY A 345 -18.99 -9.16 6.47
C GLY A 345 -18.89 -8.41 5.17
N CYS A 346 -18.98 -7.09 5.29
CA CYS A 346 -18.80 -6.12 4.22
C CYS A 346 -17.55 -5.28 4.52
N TRP A 347 -16.55 -5.34 3.64
CA TRP A 347 -15.27 -4.62 3.86
C TRP A 347 -15.39 -3.08 3.70
N HIS A 348 -16.59 -2.57 3.41
CA HIS A 348 -16.96 -1.15 3.48
C HIS A 348 -17.69 -0.77 4.77
N GLU A 349 -18.18 -1.76 5.53
CA GLU A 349 -19.08 -1.54 6.67
C GLU A 349 -18.57 -2.30 7.90
N LYS A 350 -19.11 -3.50 8.16
CA LYS A 350 -18.84 -4.27 9.35
C LYS A 350 -18.26 -5.63 9.02
N ILE A 351 -17.22 -6.01 9.74
CA ILE A 351 -16.64 -7.33 9.72
C ILE A 351 -16.85 -8.00 11.06
N TYR A 352 -17.25 -9.25 11.01
CA TYR A 352 -17.52 -10.08 12.18
C TYR A 352 -16.64 -11.32 12.17
N TYR A 353 -16.43 -11.89 13.36
CA TYR A 353 -15.87 -13.22 13.51
C TYR A 353 -16.75 -14.08 14.41
N THR A 354 -16.65 -15.41 14.19
CA THR A 354 -17.34 -16.43 14.98
C THR A 354 -16.34 -17.50 15.36
N LEU A 355 -16.17 -17.76 16.65
CA LEU A 355 -15.26 -18.80 17.15
C LEU A 355 -15.85 -20.18 16.90
N THR A 356 -15.01 -21.14 16.50
CA THR A 356 -15.39 -22.56 16.44
C THR A 356 -15.13 -23.24 17.77
N ALA A 357 -15.55 -24.50 17.90
CA ALA A 357 -15.23 -25.31 19.08
C ALA A 357 -13.72 -25.51 19.29
N ALA A 358 -12.94 -25.53 18.19
CA ALA A 358 -11.48 -25.62 18.24
C ALA A 358 -10.81 -24.28 18.61
N GLY A 359 -11.49 -23.16 18.35
CA GLY A 359 -11.00 -21.81 18.70
C GLY A 359 -11.46 -21.34 20.08
N SER A 360 -12.61 -21.81 20.56
CA SER A 360 -13.04 -21.60 21.94
C SER A 360 -12.43 -22.71 22.80
N ASN A 361 -11.49 -22.39 23.70
CA ASN A 361 -10.88 -23.34 24.64
C ASN A 361 -11.89 -23.92 25.65
N LYS A 362 -13.07 -24.33 25.21
CA LYS A 362 -14.04 -25.11 26.01
C LYS A 362 -13.53 -26.55 26.07
N CYS A 363 -12.56 -26.81 26.95
CA CYS A 363 -12.26 -28.17 27.40
C CYS A 363 -13.46 -28.72 28.14
N ASN A 364 -14.04 -29.82 27.60
CA ASN A 364 -14.93 -30.77 28.29
C ASN A 364 -16.31 -30.27 28.74
N ALA A 365 -17.23 -30.09 27.79
CA ALA A 365 -18.64 -30.38 28.08
C ALA A 365 -18.97 -31.77 27.55
N PRO A 366 -19.74 -32.62 28.29
CA PRO A 366 -20.13 -33.94 27.82
C PRO A 366 -20.94 -33.83 26.51
N LYS A 367 -20.62 -34.67 25.56
CA LYS A 367 -21.34 -34.77 24.27
C LYS A 367 -22.73 -35.32 24.53
N ASP A 368 -23.68 -34.43 24.79
CA ASP A 368 -25.10 -34.81 24.61
C ASP A 368 -25.35 -34.93 23.10
N LYS A 369 -25.54 -36.19 22.70
CA LYS A 369 -25.98 -36.58 21.35
C LYS A 369 -27.48 -36.38 21.30
N ASP A 370 -27.95 -35.19 21.03
CA ASP A 370 -29.19 -34.98 20.29
C ASP A 370 -29.53 -33.52 20.13
N LYS A 371 -29.86 -33.20 18.89
CA LYS A 371 -30.62 -32.06 18.39
C LYS A 371 -29.91 -30.76 18.07
N ASP A 372 -30.02 -30.51 16.78
CA ASP A 372 -30.09 -29.22 16.07
C ASP A 372 -28.80 -28.37 16.00
N LYS A 373 -28.06 -28.58 14.94
CA LYS A 373 -27.92 -27.72 13.76
C LYS A 373 -28.18 -26.23 14.07
N ASP A 374 -27.14 -25.44 13.89
CA ASP A 374 -27.19 -23.96 13.69
C ASP A 374 -27.91 -23.15 14.78
N LYS A 375 -27.72 -23.47 16.06
CA LYS A 375 -28.00 -22.49 17.11
C LYS A 375 -26.85 -21.52 17.21
N ASP A 376 -27.10 -20.31 16.74
CA ASP A 376 -26.43 -19.03 17.01
C ASP A 376 -25.05 -19.15 17.69
N LYS A 377 -24.04 -19.51 16.89
CA LYS A 377 -22.66 -19.29 17.30
C LYS A 377 -22.51 -17.77 17.47
N GLU A 378 -22.14 -17.35 18.66
CA GLU A 378 -22.03 -15.94 19.01
C GLU A 378 -21.13 -15.21 18.00
N LYS A 379 -21.69 -14.20 17.33
CA LYS A 379 -21.04 -13.41 16.30
C LYS A 379 -20.48 -12.16 16.95
N HIS A 380 -19.16 -12.01 16.93
CA HIS A 380 -18.45 -10.90 17.51
C HIS A 380 -18.10 -9.87 16.45
N LEU A 381 -18.27 -8.58 16.72
CA LEU A 381 -17.83 -7.51 15.84
C LEU A 381 -16.30 -7.42 15.91
N LEU A 382 -15.64 -7.59 14.75
CA LEU A 382 -14.19 -7.36 14.63
C LEU A 382 -13.89 -5.88 14.46
N ILE A 383 -14.62 -5.23 13.54
CA ILE A 383 -14.46 -3.80 13.24
C ILE A 383 -15.72 -3.24 12.56
N ASP A 384 -16.08 -1.99 12.87
CA ASP A 384 -17.02 -1.16 12.12
C ASP A 384 -16.24 -0.11 11.34
N ILE A 385 -16.16 -0.29 10.02
CA ILE A 385 -15.37 0.56 9.11
C ILE A 385 -16.16 1.82 8.72
N ALA A 386 -17.49 1.76 8.78
CA ALA A 386 -18.35 2.84 8.30
C ALA A 386 -18.07 4.22 8.92
N PRO A 387 -17.82 4.37 10.23
CA PRO A 387 -17.51 5.66 10.84
C PRO A 387 -16.05 6.11 10.69
N LEU A 388 -15.15 5.24 10.22
CA LEU A 388 -13.71 5.50 10.23
C LEU A 388 -13.28 6.38 9.04
N PHE A 389 -12.27 7.22 9.26
CA PHE A 389 -11.60 8.04 8.24
C PHE A 389 -10.08 7.90 8.41
N PRO A 390 -9.30 8.12 7.32
CA PRO A 390 -7.85 8.12 7.41
C PRO A 390 -7.32 9.14 8.43
N ALA A 391 -6.38 8.72 9.26
CA ALA A 391 -5.71 9.58 10.23
C ALA A 391 -4.77 10.57 9.53
N SER A 392 -4.64 11.77 10.12
CA SER A 392 -3.73 12.80 9.62
C SER A 392 -2.27 12.42 9.87
N LYS A 393 -1.41 12.71 8.90
CA LYS A 393 0.03 12.51 8.97
C LYS A 393 0.74 13.78 9.45
N LEU A 394 1.76 13.64 10.26
CA LEU A 394 2.72 14.68 10.59
C LEU A 394 3.89 14.56 9.61
N VAL A 395 3.96 15.47 8.66
CA VAL A 395 5.00 15.51 7.63
C VAL A 395 6.00 16.61 7.97
N PRO A 396 7.31 16.42 7.70
CA PRO A 396 8.30 17.46 7.93
C PRO A 396 7.93 18.80 7.27
N PRO A 397 8.21 19.95 7.91
CA PRO A 397 8.01 21.27 7.30
C PRO A 397 8.76 21.41 5.97
N ASP A 398 8.25 22.24 5.05
CA ASP A 398 8.79 22.38 3.68
C ASP A 398 10.25 22.82 3.65
N ASP A 399 10.69 23.62 4.62
CA ASP A 399 12.07 24.10 4.76
C ASP A 399 13.04 23.01 5.28
N GLN A 400 12.50 21.91 5.83
CA GLN A 400 13.25 20.76 6.29
C GLN A 400 13.15 19.56 5.34
N GLN A 401 12.49 19.73 4.20
CA GLN A 401 12.39 18.69 3.16
C GLN A 401 13.51 18.82 2.14
N LEU A 402 14.11 17.70 1.77
CA LEU A 402 15.09 17.63 0.69
C LEU A 402 14.41 17.76 -0.70
N PRO A 403 15.15 18.19 -1.73
CA PRO A 403 14.59 18.37 -3.09
C PRO A 403 13.95 17.11 -3.69
N ASN A 404 14.40 15.92 -3.31
CA ASN A 404 13.86 14.62 -3.76
C ASN A 404 12.86 14.02 -2.77
N GLU A 405 12.45 14.74 -1.72
CA GLU A 405 11.35 14.37 -0.85
C GLU A 405 10.02 14.66 -1.54
N SER A 406 9.10 13.70 -1.55
CA SER A 406 7.93 13.67 -2.44
C SER A 406 7.13 14.97 -2.50
N ARG A 407 6.78 15.57 -1.35
CA ARG A 407 6.00 16.81 -1.36
C ARG A 407 6.79 17.99 -1.97
N LYS A 408 8.07 18.09 -1.65
CA LYS A 408 8.96 19.11 -2.21
C LYS A 408 9.18 18.89 -3.70
N PHE A 409 9.45 17.65 -4.11
CA PHE A 409 9.71 17.29 -5.50
C PHE A 409 8.52 17.64 -6.41
N TRP A 410 7.28 17.36 -5.96
CA TRP A 410 6.05 17.60 -6.72
C TRP A 410 5.38 18.94 -6.42
N SER A 411 5.96 19.82 -5.58
CA SER A 411 5.31 21.03 -5.07
C SER A 411 4.73 21.92 -6.16
N GLY A 412 5.49 22.20 -7.22
CA GLY A 412 5.05 23.04 -8.33
C GLY A 412 3.88 22.45 -9.12
N VAL A 413 3.89 21.12 -9.34
CA VAL A 413 2.79 20.41 -10.02
C VAL A 413 1.54 20.41 -9.15
N THR A 414 1.68 20.14 -7.85
CA THR A 414 0.59 20.14 -6.88
C THR A 414 -0.07 21.52 -6.76
N ALA A 415 0.73 22.58 -6.66
CA ALA A 415 0.23 23.96 -6.62
C ALA A 415 -0.56 24.30 -7.90
N ALA A 416 -0.01 24.01 -9.08
CA ALA A 416 -0.67 24.30 -10.35
C ALA A 416 -2.00 23.52 -10.51
N ILE A 417 -2.10 22.26 -10.04
CA ILE A 417 -3.36 21.52 -10.03
C ILE A 417 -4.36 22.17 -9.06
N GLY A 418 -3.91 22.56 -7.86
CA GLY A 418 -4.75 23.23 -6.86
C GLY A 418 -5.34 24.53 -7.37
N GLU A 419 -4.58 25.28 -8.14
CA GLU A 419 -5.01 26.53 -8.81
C GLU A 419 -5.77 26.28 -10.11
N LYS A 420 -6.02 25.03 -10.49
CA LYS A 420 -6.71 24.61 -11.75
C LYS A 420 -5.94 25.07 -13.02
N GLN A 421 -4.63 25.20 -12.95
CA GLN A 421 -3.75 25.53 -14.07
C GLN A 421 -3.22 24.23 -14.71
N TYR A 422 -4.11 23.43 -15.30
CA TYR A 422 -3.79 22.06 -15.75
C TYR A 422 -2.74 22.01 -16.87
N SER A 423 -2.72 23.02 -17.75
CA SER A 423 -1.70 23.12 -18.81
C SER A 423 -0.32 23.36 -18.20
N LEU A 424 -0.22 24.27 -17.22
CA LEU A 424 1.01 24.52 -16.48
C LEU A 424 1.45 23.26 -15.69
N ALA A 425 0.53 22.62 -14.97
CA ALA A 425 0.79 21.40 -14.23
C ALA A 425 1.34 20.28 -15.13
N THR A 426 0.77 20.13 -16.34
CA THR A 426 1.24 19.16 -17.33
C THR A 426 2.64 19.47 -17.80
N LYS A 427 2.95 20.77 -18.07
CA LYS A 427 4.28 21.22 -18.49
C LYS A 427 5.31 20.95 -17.39
N LEU A 428 5.08 21.39 -16.17
CA LEU A 428 5.97 21.16 -15.02
C LEU A 428 6.24 19.68 -14.79
N LYS A 429 5.19 18.83 -14.89
CA LYS A 429 5.31 17.38 -14.79
C LYS A 429 6.22 16.81 -15.88
N LEU A 430 6.06 17.22 -17.13
CA LEU A 430 6.90 16.76 -18.23
C LEU A 430 8.36 17.20 -18.08
N GLU A 431 8.59 18.39 -17.54
CA GLU A 431 9.93 18.89 -17.24
C GLU A 431 10.63 18.01 -16.17
N LEU A 432 9.93 17.66 -15.09
CA LEU A 432 10.45 16.74 -14.08
C LEU A 432 10.74 15.35 -14.67
N GLU A 433 9.83 14.80 -15.47
CA GLU A 433 10.02 13.50 -16.13
C GLU A 433 11.22 13.52 -17.09
N GLU A 434 11.43 14.61 -17.84
CA GLU A 434 12.58 14.78 -18.73
C GLU A 434 13.89 14.88 -17.96
N GLN A 435 13.91 15.67 -16.88
CA GLN A 435 15.08 15.76 -16.00
C GLN A 435 15.48 14.37 -15.45
N GLN A 436 14.51 13.55 -15.03
CA GLN A 436 14.79 12.21 -14.55
C GLN A 436 15.32 11.28 -15.66
N ARG A 437 14.83 11.43 -16.90
CA ARG A 437 15.38 10.71 -18.06
C ARG A 437 16.83 11.07 -18.34
N GLN A 438 17.18 12.35 -18.28
CA GLN A 438 18.55 12.83 -18.46
C GLN A 438 19.49 12.30 -17.37
N LEU A 439 19.05 12.32 -16.11
CA LEU A 439 19.81 11.72 -15.00
C LEU A 439 20.02 10.22 -15.17
N ALA A 440 19.01 9.50 -15.64
CA ALA A 440 19.13 8.07 -15.94
C ALA A 440 20.10 7.79 -17.10
N SER A 441 20.07 8.60 -18.17
CA SER A 441 21.03 8.50 -19.29
C SER A 441 22.46 8.75 -18.84
N ALA A 442 22.67 9.83 -18.08
CA ALA A 442 23.99 10.17 -17.54
C ALA A 442 24.57 9.09 -16.62
N ARG A 443 23.75 8.45 -15.78
CA ARG A 443 24.19 7.29 -14.97
C ARG A 443 24.62 6.12 -15.87
N LYS A 444 23.81 5.83 -16.89
CA LYS A 444 24.11 4.74 -17.84
C LYS A 444 25.41 4.99 -18.60
N GLU A 445 25.64 6.22 -19.06
CA GLU A 445 26.87 6.63 -19.76
C GLU A 445 28.12 6.50 -18.88
N ARG A 446 27.98 6.80 -17.56
CA ARG A 446 29.04 6.61 -16.56
C ARG A 446 29.18 5.18 -16.06
N ASN A 447 28.31 4.28 -16.54
CA ASN A 447 28.22 2.90 -16.04
C ASN A 447 28.06 2.82 -14.52
N GLU A 448 27.29 3.76 -13.95
CA GLU A 448 27.06 3.91 -12.52
C GLU A 448 25.82 3.11 -12.10
N GLU A 449 26.03 2.17 -11.18
CA GLU A 449 24.94 1.40 -10.62
C GLU A 449 24.15 2.24 -9.60
N TRP A 450 22.82 2.21 -9.74
CA TRP A 450 21.92 2.86 -8.78
C TRP A 450 21.90 2.12 -7.45
N LYS A 451 22.05 2.86 -6.35
CA LYS A 451 21.89 2.36 -4.98
C LYS A 451 20.85 3.22 -4.26
N PRO A 452 19.85 2.60 -3.60
CA PRO A 452 18.95 3.34 -2.72
C PRO A 452 19.73 4.00 -1.57
N ARG A 453 19.20 5.09 -1.05
CA ARG A 453 19.79 5.78 0.08
C ARG A 453 19.42 5.14 1.40
N PHE A 454 18.14 4.81 1.57
CA PHE A 454 17.59 4.37 2.85
C PHE A 454 17.42 2.87 2.97
N PHE A 455 17.52 2.15 1.86
CA PHE A 455 17.40 0.69 1.82
C PHE A 455 18.65 0.05 1.22
N THR A 456 19.02 -1.13 1.73
CA THR A 456 20.27 -1.79 1.37
C THR A 456 20.34 -2.27 -0.08
N VAL A 457 19.19 -2.60 -0.66
CA VAL A 457 19.07 -3.08 -2.04
C VAL A 457 17.81 -2.53 -2.72
N PRO A 458 17.82 -2.36 -4.05
CA PRO A 458 16.63 -1.95 -4.79
C PRO A 458 15.44 -2.90 -4.62
N VAL A 459 15.70 -4.20 -4.58
CA VAL A 459 14.72 -5.27 -4.41
C VAL A 459 15.38 -6.46 -3.70
N ALA A 460 14.70 -7.06 -2.74
CA ALA A 460 15.12 -8.29 -2.09
C ALA A 460 14.19 -9.45 -2.45
N SER A 461 14.74 -10.64 -2.74
CA SER A 461 13.97 -11.85 -3.05
C SER A 461 13.08 -12.31 -1.89
N SER A 462 13.46 -11.96 -0.65
CA SER A 462 12.65 -12.22 0.54
C SER A 462 11.37 -11.39 0.62
N GLY A 463 11.23 -10.32 -0.20
CA GLY A 463 10.17 -9.34 -0.08
C GLY A 463 10.32 -8.39 1.12
N LYS A 464 11.42 -8.49 1.86
CA LYS A 464 11.68 -7.73 3.10
C LYS A 464 12.84 -6.75 2.87
N PRO A 465 12.57 -5.46 2.72
CA PRO A 465 13.63 -4.46 2.67
C PRO A 465 14.30 -4.30 4.02
N GLU A 466 15.63 -4.08 3.99
CA GLU A 466 16.44 -3.75 5.16
C GLU A 466 16.90 -2.30 5.05
N LEU A 467 16.94 -1.60 6.18
CA LEU A 467 17.38 -0.22 6.23
C LEU A 467 18.91 -0.12 6.11
N THR A 468 19.36 0.97 5.51
CA THR A 468 20.76 1.43 5.65
C THR A 468 20.92 2.19 6.98
N VAL A 469 22.15 2.50 7.36
CA VAL A 469 22.43 3.39 8.50
C VAL A 469 21.73 4.75 8.35
N ASP A 470 21.62 5.29 7.12
CA ASP A 470 20.86 6.51 6.86
C ASP A 470 19.36 6.32 7.07
N GLY A 471 18.81 5.17 6.67
CA GLY A 471 17.40 4.82 6.91
C GLY A 471 17.09 4.72 8.40
N GLU A 472 17.94 4.06 9.18
CA GLU A 472 17.79 3.95 10.64
C GLU A 472 17.86 5.33 11.31
N ARG A 473 18.81 6.18 10.87
CA ARG A 473 18.96 7.57 11.37
C ARG A 473 17.73 8.42 11.08
N VAL A 474 17.11 8.25 9.90
CA VAL A 474 15.86 8.94 9.56
C VAL A 474 14.72 8.54 10.47
N LEU A 475 14.51 7.23 10.71
CA LEU A 475 13.47 6.77 11.61
C LEU A 475 13.70 7.25 13.05
N MET A 476 14.92 7.18 13.54
CA MET A 476 15.27 7.70 14.87
C MET A 476 14.98 9.20 14.97
N GLY A 477 15.39 9.99 13.97
CA GLY A 477 15.09 11.44 13.94
C GLY A 477 13.58 11.72 13.93
N LEU A 478 12.80 10.94 13.18
CA LEU A 478 11.34 11.05 13.19
C LEU A 478 10.75 10.78 14.58
N HIS A 479 11.23 9.76 15.31
CA HIS A 479 10.78 9.47 16.69
C HIS A 479 11.12 10.60 17.65
N GLU A 480 12.28 11.23 17.50
CA GLU A 480 12.76 12.35 18.32
C GLU A 480 12.10 13.69 17.95
N GLY A 481 11.35 13.76 16.82
CA GLY A 481 10.81 15.01 16.28
C GLY A 481 11.87 15.88 15.58
N ASN A 482 13.02 15.30 15.24
CA ASN A 482 14.07 15.95 14.48
C ASN A 482 13.95 15.60 12.99
N PHE A 483 13.45 16.54 12.21
CA PHE A 483 13.22 16.35 10.78
C PHE A 483 14.38 16.77 9.88
N ARG A 484 15.48 17.28 10.43
CA ARG A 484 16.63 17.70 9.62
C ARG A 484 17.35 16.50 9.03
N LEU A 485 17.54 16.53 7.72
CA LEU A 485 18.36 15.57 6.98
C LEU A 485 19.46 16.31 6.24
N GLU A 486 20.67 15.78 6.33
CA GLU A 486 21.77 16.24 5.50
C GLU A 486 21.58 15.76 4.06
N GLY A 487 21.93 16.57 3.08
CA GLY A 487 21.92 16.19 1.67
C GLY A 487 22.90 15.03 1.39
N PRO A 488 22.71 14.27 0.31
CA PRO A 488 23.67 13.24 -0.10
C PRO A 488 25.02 13.92 -0.42
N GLY A 489 26.04 13.65 0.37
CA GLY A 489 27.40 14.18 0.21
C GLY A 489 27.89 15.13 1.30
N GLU A 490 27.06 15.56 2.26
CA GLU A 490 27.49 16.41 3.38
C GLU A 490 27.98 15.61 4.60
N ALA A 491 27.78 14.31 4.63
CA ALA A 491 28.20 13.41 5.71
C ALA A 491 29.69 13.03 5.59
N GLY A 492 30.62 14.01 5.64
CA GLY A 492 32.04 13.71 5.47
C GLY A 492 33.03 14.80 5.87
N SER A 493 32.57 15.88 6.53
CA SER A 493 33.49 16.90 7.05
C SER A 493 33.16 17.27 8.50
N ALA A 494 33.43 16.35 9.41
CA ALA A 494 33.58 16.62 10.85
C ALA A 494 34.80 15.89 11.39
#